data_12f64245f5f07b8960d8ff885724d030
#
_entry.id   12f64245f5f07b8960d8ff885724d030
#
_cell.length_a   1.000
_cell.length_b   1.000
_cell.length_c   1.000
_cell.angle_alpha   90.00
_cell.angle_beta   90.00
_cell.angle_gamma   90.00
#
_symmetry.space_group_name_H-M   'P 1'
#
loop_
_entity.id
_entity.type
_entity.pdbx_description
1 polymer ?
#
loop_
_entity_poly.entity_id
_entity_poly.type
_entity_poly.pdbx_seq_one_letter_code
_entity_poly.pdbx_strand_id
1 'polypeptide(L)'
;MLAVRFRITLLFALVRIAAFAQTAVITGSVTDPDGGAVKEAVVQARNSSTGAVIRASISPQGDYKLDLPPGTYDLAVAMPCCQWGSFAQSGVALRAGQPLRLNIRLPWGSNLGTLGDDPILLLNDFRDRAAVPSGPTPRTREGTPDLSGIWINVFNPDTPVAPLQPWAAELLRKRMADNSRDYPGGYCMPANAAPITRAFPYKFVQTPRLIVVLHESDTPGVRQIFLDGRGHPADMNPTWEGHSIGRWEGDTLVIDTAGYNDRSWLSLSGIPHTEKLHTVERIRRPDFGHIEVEIVMDDAEAFTGPWRRTFTATLASPDEEIMEFICGENNRDSLHYRE
;
A
#
# COMPACT_ATOMS: atom_id res chain seq x y z
N MET A 1 10.82 81.01 41.95
CA MET A 1 9.59 80.24 41.54
C MET A 1 10.00 79.06 40.65
N LEU A 2 10.13 77.89 41.25
CA LEU A 2 10.48 76.63 40.56
C LEU A 2 9.25 75.85 40.16
N ALA A 3 9.02 75.63 38.85
CA ALA A 3 7.91 74.85 38.35
C ALA A 3 8.41 73.40 38.20
N VAL A 4 7.92 72.52 39.05
CA VAL A 4 8.10 71.03 38.94
C VAL A 4 7.10 70.50 37.91
N ARG A 5 7.62 69.94 36.78
CA ARG A 5 6.84 69.21 35.81
C ARG A 5 6.80 67.72 36.18
N PHE A 6 5.63 67.26 36.62
CA PHE A 6 5.35 65.85 36.85
C PHE A 6 5.11 65.15 35.48
N ARG A 7 5.98 64.23 35.11
CA ARG A 7 5.76 63.33 33.95
C ARG A 7 5.10 62.05 34.47
N ILE A 8 3.81 61.88 34.11
CA ILE A 8 3.11 60.62 34.34
C ILE A 8 3.46 59.67 33.21
N THR A 9 4.27 58.62 33.51
CA THR A 9 4.56 57.55 32.58
C THR A 9 3.45 56.48 32.72
N LEU A 10 2.61 56.39 31.73
CA LEU A 10 1.54 55.39 31.67
C LEU A 10 2.16 54.05 31.24
N LEU A 11 2.29 53.11 32.18
CA LEU A 11 2.78 51.76 31.93
C LEU A 11 1.63 50.89 31.38
N PHE A 12 1.59 50.65 30.05
CA PHE A 12 0.67 49.69 29.45
C PHE A 12 1.17 48.25 29.77
N ALA A 13 0.57 47.61 30.76
CA ALA A 13 0.72 46.19 30.99
C ALA A 13 0.01 45.42 29.89
N LEU A 14 0.79 44.85 28.93
CA LEU A 14 0.28 43.89 27.94
C LEU A 14 -0.07 42.58 28.66
N VAL A 15 -1.29 42.40 29.06
CA VAL A 15 -1.82 41.12 29.51
C VAL A 15 -1.92 40.21 28.25
N ARG A 16 -0.96 39.33 28.10
CA ARG A 16 -1.07 38.24 27.16
C ARG A 16 -2.13 37.28 27.69
N ILE A 17 -3.36 37.38 27.19
CA ILE A 17 -4.38 36.36 27.37
C ILE A 17 -3.89 35.16 26.58
N ALA A 18 -3.39 34.13 27.25
CA ALA A 18 -3.19 32.83 26.66
C ALA A 18 -4.56 32.30 26.28
N ALA A 19 -4.89 32.40 25.01
CA ALA A 19 -6.06 31.72 24.48
C ALA A 19 -5.81 30.21 24.62
N PHE A 20 -6.41 29.62 25.64
CA PHE A 20 -6.52 28.16 25.69
C PHE A 20 -7.29 27.76 24.44
N ALA A 21 -6.61 27.21 23.46
CA ALA A 21 -7.24 26.63 22.29
C ALA A 21 -8.18 25.53 22.80
N GLN A 22 -9.49 25.82 22.79
CA GLN A 22 -10.49 24.82 23.17
C GLN A 22 -10.36 23.67 22.19
N THR A 23 -10.04 22.47 22.70
CA THR A 23 -9.97 21.26 21.91
C THR A 23 -11.36 20.73 21.60
N ALA A 24 -11.51 20.12 20.47
CA ALA A 24 -12.64 19.27 20.15
C ALA A 24 -12.27 17.82 20.49
N VAL A 25 -13.22 17.01 20.89
CA VAL A 25 -13.00 15.64 21.30
C VAL A 25 -13.84 14.71 20.45
N ILE A 26 -13.23 13.69 19.87
CA ILE A 26 -13.93 12.55 19.30
C ILE A 26 -13.77 11.36 20.26
N THR A 27 -14.88 10.71 20.58
CA THR A 27 -14.88 9.44 21.32
C THR A 27 -15.77 8.43 20.61
N GLY A 28 -15.52 7.17 20.80
CA GLY A 28 -16.35 6.10 20.26
C GLY A 28 -15.74 4.74 20.49
N SER A 29 -16.33 3.75 19.87
CA SER A 29 -15.82 2.39 19.86
C SER A 29 -15.61 1.90 18.44
N VAL A 30 -14.65 0.99 18.25
CA VAL A 30 -14.43 0.26 17.01
C VAL A 30 -14.82 -1.18 17.24
N THR A 31 -15.78 -1.65 16.45
CA THR A 31 -16.29 -3.02 16.52
C THR A 31 -16.16 -3.71 15.18
N ASP A 32 -16.06 -5.02 15.23
CA ASP A 32 -16.17 -5.89 14.06
C ASP A 32 -17.64 -5.98 13.58
N PRO A 33 -17.90 -6.70 12.46
CA PRO A 33 -19.26 -6.88 11.94
C PRO A 33 -20.22 -7.60 12.90
N ASP A 34 -19.71 -8.37 13.84
CA ASP A 34 -20.53 -9.09 14.83
C ASP A 34 -20.72 -8.31 16.13
N GLY A 35 -20.09 -7.12 16.23
CA GLY A 35 -20.16 -6.24 17.40
C GLY A 35 -19.08 -6.52 18.45
N GLY A 36 -18.14 -7.41 18.17
CA GLY A 36 -16.96 -7.65 18.98
C GLY A 36 -15.99 -6.47 18.97
N ALA A 37 -15.29 -6.23 20.09
CA ALA A 37 -14.31 -5.14 20.18
C ALA A 37 -13.05 -5.45 19.34
N VAL A 38 -12.66 -4.54 18.48
CA VAL A 38 -11.42 -4.63 17.72
C VAL A 38 -10.27 -4.04 18.54
N LYS A 39 -9.25 -4.85 18.87
CA LYS A 39 -8.24 -4.50 19.89
C LYS A 39 -6.97 -3.83 19.34
N GLU A 40 -6.67 -4.01 18.07
CA GLU A 40 -5.36 -3.62 17.49
C GLU A 40 -5.47 -2.56 16.39
N ALA A 41 -6.65 -1.97 16.21
CA ALA A 41 -6.84 -0.92 15.22
C ALA A 41 -6.31 0.44 15.72
N VAL A 42 -5.96 1.29 14.77
CA VAL A 42 -5.58 2.68 15.02
C VAL A 42 -6.60 3.59 14.37
N VAL A 43 -7.20 4.50 15.14
CA VAL A 43 -8.06 5.56 14.61
C VAL A 43 -7.19 6.75 14.24
N GLN A 44 -7.26 7.15 12.99
CA GLN A 44 -6.50 8.26 12.45
C GLN A 44 -7.44 9.40 12.04
N ALA A 45 -7.07 10.63 12.39
CA ALA A 45 -7.73 11.85 11.94
C ALA A 45 -6.74 12.71 11.16
N ARG A 46 -7.02 12.98 9.88
CA ARG A 46 -6.24 13.88 9.03
C ARG A 46 -7.00 15.21 8.90
N ASN A 47 -6.37 16.30 9.28
CA ASN A 47 -6.94 17.63 9.07
C ASN A 47 -6.96 17.98 7.58
N SER A 48 -8.15 18.23 7.03
CA SER A 48 -8.35 18.47 5.59
C SER A 48 -7.67 19.75 5.08
N SER A 49 -7.40 20.71 5.98
CA SER A 49 -6.79 22.01 5.61
C SER A 49 -5.26 21.99 5.75
N THR A 50 -4.73 21.33 6.79
CA THR A 50 -3.29 21.37 7.11
C THR A 50 -2.56 20.09 6.72
N GLY A 51 -3.30 18.99 6.47
CA GLY A 51 -2.74 17.67 6.25
C GLY A 51 -2.20 16.99 7.53
N ALA A 52 -2.24 17.67 8.68
CA ALA A 52 -1.76 17.11 9.95
C ALA A 52 -2.56 15.87 10.34
N VAL A 53 -1.84 14.82 10.75
CA VAL A 53 -2.42 13.53 11.14
C VAL A 53 -2.24 13.31 12.63
N ILE A 54 -3.34 12.98 13.31
CA ILE A 54 -3.36 12.61 14.74
C ILE A 54 -3.93 11.21 14.85
N ARG A 55 -3.31 10.37 15.65
CA ARG A 55 -3.66 8.95 15.83
C ARG A 55 -4.02 8.65 17.28
N ALA A 56 -4.97 7.74 17.49
CA ALA A 56 -5.29 7.18 18.80
C ALA A 56 -5.30 5.66 18.73
N SER A 57 -4.64 5.04 19.70
CA SER A 57 -4.77 3.61 19.92
C SER A 57 -6.13 3.29 20.50
N ILE A 58 -6.61 2.09 20.24
CA ILE A 58 -7.89 1.58 20.76
C ILE A 58 -7.62 0.81 22.06
N SER A 59 -8.51 0.96 23.04
CA SER A 59 -8.43 0.20 24.29
C SER A 59 -8.77 -1.29 24.06
N PRO A 60 -8.43 -2.18 25.01
CA PRO A 60 -8.84 -3.59 24.93
C PRO A 60 -10.36 -3.81 24.84
N GLN A 61 -11.16 -2.81 25.19
CA GLN A 61 -12.62 -2.81 25.09
C GLN A 61 -13.14 -2.24 23.76
N GLY A 62 -12.22 -1.81 22.86
CA GLY A 62 -12.55 -1.23 21.58
C GLY A 62 -12.77 0.28 21.60
N ASP A 63 -12.62 0.97 22.74
CA ASP A 63 -12.88 2.39 22.85
C ASP A 63 -11.67 3.24 22.40
N TYR A 64 -11.94 4.39 21.79
CA TYR A 64 -10.93 5.36 21.39
C TYR A 64 -11.29 6.79 21.78
N LYS A 65 -10.27 7.64 21.89
CA LYS A 65 -10.39 9.06 22.11
C LYS A 65 -9.35 9.82 21.30
N LEU A 66 -9.81 10.85 20.59
CA LEU A 66 -8.98 11.83 19.87
C LEU A 66 -9.25 13.21 20.41
N ASP A 67 -8.21 13.89 20.91
CA ASP A 67 -8.25 15.31 21.27
C ASP A 67 -7.65 16.11 20.11
N LEU A 68 -8.50 16.92 19.43
CA LEU A 68 -8.16 17.56 18.17
C LEU A 68 -8.44 19.07 18.23
N PRO A 69 -7.66 19.92 17.54
CA PRO A 69 -8.08 21.29 17.26
C PRO A 69 -9.44 21.33 16.52
N PRO A 70 -10.24 22.38 16.68
CA PRO A 70 -11.42 22.57 15.84
C PRO A 70 -11.03 22.60 14.35
N GLY A 71 -11.85 22.00 13.49
CA GLY A 71 -11.56 21.91 12.05
C GLY A 71 -12.34 20.82 11.36
N THR A 72 -12.04 20.60 10.09
CA THR A 72 -12.60 19.48 9.30
C THR A 72 -11.55 18.40 9.14
N TYR A 73 -11.96 17.16 9.35
CA TYR A 73 -11.09 16.00 9.37
C TYR A 73 -11.61 14.86 8.50
N ASP A 74 -10.68 14.14 7.89
CA ASP A 74 -10.94 12.85 7.31
C ASP A 74 -10.49 11.79 8.33
N LEU A 75 -11.45 10.95 8.73
CA LEU A 75 -11.23 9.87 9.70
C LEU A 75 -11.03 8.56 8.97
N ALA A 76 -10.05 7.78 9.40
CA ALA A 76 -9.82 6.42 8.93
C ALA A 76 -9.50 5.49 10.09
N VAL A 77 -9.87 4.24 9.94
CA VAL A 77 -9.41 3.15 10.81
C VAL A 77 -8.64 2.17 9.96
N ALA A 78 -7.37 1.98 10.35
CA ALA A 78 -6.48 1.00 9.77
C ALA A 78 -6.38 -0.20 10.71
N MET A 79 -6.45 -1.38 10.13
CA MET A 79 -6.09 -2.62 10.80
C MET A 79 -4.73 -3.09 10.32
N PRO A 80 -3.82 -3.47 11.23
CA PRO A 80 -2.53 -4.04 10.82
C PRO A 80 -2.66 -5.38 10.10
N CYS A 81 -3.79 -6.06 10.23
CA CYS A 81 -4.06 -7.36 9.57
C CYS A 81 -5.59 -7.63 9.49
N CYS A 82 -6.06 -8.00 8.50
CA CYS A 82 -6.54 -9.07 7.64
C CYS A 82 -8.01 -9.47 7.75
N GLN A 83 -8.74 -9.23 8.82
CA GLN A 83 -10.11 -9.79 8.98
C GLN A 83 -11.21 -8.80 8.62
N TRP A 84 -10.91 -7.51 8.68
CA TRP A 84 -11.92 -6.47 8.51
C TRP A 84 -11.49 -5.45 7.47
N GLY A 85 -12.44 -4.96 6.69
CA GLY A 85 -12.19 -3.88 5.75
C GLY A 85 -11.89 -2.57 6.46
N SER A 86 -11.27 -1.64 5.76
CA SER A 86 -10.97 -0.30 6.27
C SER A 86 -12.25 0.52 6.45
N PHE A 87 -12.20 1.47 7.37
CA PHE A 87 -13.22 2.51 7.52
C PHE A 87 -12.62 3.86 7.13
N ALA A 88 -13.35 4.62 6.32
CA ALA A 88 -13.01 5.99 6.00
C ALA A 88 -14.26 6.87 5.99
N GLN A 89 -14.17 8.05 6.60
CA GLN A 89 -15.22 9.05 6.59
C GLN A 89 -14.60 10.44 6.43
N SER A 90 -14.87 11.08 5.31
CA SER A 90 -14.36 12.42 5.01
C SER A 90 -15.28 13.53 5.51
N GLY A 91 -14.70 14.72 5.73
CA GLY A 91 -15.47 15.93 5.99
C GLY A 91 -16.10 16.03 7.39
N VAL A 92 -15.55 15.35 8.39
CA VAL A 92 -16.04 15.40 9.79
C VAL A 92 -15.70 16.76 10.40
N ALA A 93 -16.70 17.60 10.60
CA ALA A 93 -16.53 18.92 11.17
C ALA A 93 -16.54 18.88 12.70
N LEU A 94 -15.47 19.39 13.32
CA LEU A 94 -15.30 19.47 14.77
C LEU A 94 -15.34 20.91 15.23
N ARG A 95 -16.15 21.19 16.25
CA ARG A 95 -16.30 22.51 16.86
C ARG A 95 -15.71 22.52 18.27
N ALA A 96 -15.11 23.63 18.64
CA ALA A 96 -14.56 23.82 19.99
C ALA A 96 -15.60 23.55 21.07
N GLY A 97 -15.23 22.77 22.07
CA GLY A 97 -16.10 22.45 23.20
C GLY A 97 -17.30 21.55 22.91
N GLN A 98 -17.44 21.03 21.68
CA GLN A 98 -18.49 20.08 21.32
C GLN A 98 -17.88 18.68 21.14
N PRO A 99 -18.13 17.74 22.07
CA PRO A 99 -17.69 16.37 21.88
C PRO A 99 -18.51 15.69 20.78
N LEU A 100 -17.84 14.96 19.90
CA LEU A 100 -18.46 14.09 18.90
C LEU A 100 -18.30 12.64 19.35
N ARG A 101 -19.40 11.91 19.37
CA ARG A 101 -19.33 10.44 19.51
C ARG A 101 -19.51 9.79 18.15
N LEU A 102 -18.52 8.99 17.73
CA LEU A 102 -18.53 8.24 16.49
C LEU A 102 -18.17 6.78 16.78
N ASN A 103 -19.15 5.92 16.74
CA ASN A 103 -18.92 4.48 16.81
C ASN A 103 -18.68 3.95 15.39
N ILE A 104 -17.60 3.21 15.23
CA ILE A 104 -17.13 2.68 13.95
C ILE A 104 -17.36 1.18 13.95
N ARG A 105 -18.09 0.69 12.95
CA ARG A 105 -18.22 -0.74 12.71
C ARG A 105 -17.47 -1.05 11.44
N LEU A 106 -16.42 -1.86 11.56
CA LEU A 106 -15.64 -2.29 10.41
C LEU A 106 -16.44 -3.30 9.59
N PRO A 107 -16.43 -3.22 8.26
CA PRO A 107 -17.00 -4.27 7.42
C PRO A 107 -16.11 -5.52 7.46
N TRP A 108 -16.62 -6.65 6.98
CA TRP A 108 -15.76 -7.77 6.67
C TRP A 108 -14.74 -7.36 5.60
N GLY A 109 -13.47 -7.74 5.80
CA GLY A 109 -12.43 -7.56 4.80
C GLY A 109 -12.71 -8.46 3.59
N SER A 110 -12.33 -7.98 2.41
CA SER A 110 -12.44 -8.76 1.18
C SER A 110 -11.35 -9.82 1.06
N ASN A 111 -10.42 -9.88 1.99
CA ASN A 111 -9.27 -10.76 1.96
C ASN A 111 -9.03 -11.42 3.32
N LEU A 112 -9.27 -12.71 3.38
CA LEU A 112 -8.84 -13.55 4.50
C LEU A 112 -7.31 -13.63 4.50
N GLY A 113 -6.68 -13.09 5.53
CA GLY A 113 -5.25 -13.26 5.78
C GLY A 113 -4.31 -12.32 5.04
N THR A 114 -4.79 -11.28 4.40
CA THR A 114 -3.95 -10.25 3.79
C THR A 114 -4.35 -8.86 4.25
N LEU A 115 -3.39 -7.97 4.20
CA LEU A 115 -3.54 -6.55 4.40
C LEU A 115 -4.84 -6.05 3.80
N GLY A 116 -5.76 -5.54 4.61
CA GLY A 116 -7.07 -5.03 4.15
C GLY A 116 -6.93 -4.14 2.91
N ASP A 117 -8.03 -3.77 2.30
CA ASP A 117 -8.09 -3.03 1.02
C ASP A 117 -7.30 -1.70 0.97
N ASP A 118 -6.68 -1.31 2.08
CA ASP A 118 -5.81 -0.14 2.14
C ASP A 118 -4.36 -0.51 2.53
N PRO A 119 -3.56 -1.01 1.56
CA PRO A 119 -2.14 -1.22 1.76
C PRO A 119 -1.38 0.09 2.08
N ILE A 120 -1.98 1.25 1.83
CA ILE A 120 -1.41 2.57 2.08
C ILE A 120 -1.13 2.78 3.57
N LEU A 121 -1.96 2.25 4.44
CA LEU A 121 -1.82 2.44 5.89
C LEU A 121 -0.65 1.65 6.47
N LEU A 122 -0.42 0.43 6.01
CA LEU A 122 0.77 -0.35 6.37
C LEU A 122 2.04 0.23 5.78
N LEU A 123 1.98 0.66 4.53
CA LEU A 123 3.11 1.32 3.90
C LEU A 123 3.49 2.65 4.57
N ASN A 124 2.54 3.36 5.15
CA ASN A 124 2.85 4.56 5.91
C ASN A 124 3.62 4.23 7.20
N ASP A 125 3.36 3.11 7.85
CA ASP A 125 4.13 2.66 9.01
C ASP A 125 5.58 2.27 8.64
N PHE A 126 5.79 1.67 7.48
CA PHE A 126 7.14 1.42 6.96
C PHE A 126 7.85 2.70 6.52
N ARG A 127 7.12 3.69 5.98
CA ARG A 127 7.67 4.98 5.55
C ARG A 127 8.15 5.86 6.70
N ASP A 128 7.45 5.85 7.81
CA ASP A 128 7.78 6.70 8.97
C ASP A 128 9.06 6.23 9.70
N ARG A 129 9.63 5.07 9.31
CA ARG A 129 10.75 4.44 10.01
C ARG A 129 12.14 4.84 9.54
N ALA A 130 12.31 5.28 8.32
CA ALA A 130 13.61 5.68 7.81
C ALA A 130 13.53 6.83 6.81
N ALA A 131 14.48 7.77 6.90
CA ALA A 131 14.68 8.75 5.85
C ALA A 131 15.12 8.03 4.56
N VAL A 132 14.41 8.26 3.46
CA VAL A 132 14.79 7.71 2.16
C VAL A 132 16.16 8.26 1.78
N PRO A 133 17.14 7.39 1.45
CA PRO A 133 18.46 7.84 1.06
C PRO A 133 18.38 8.76 -0.17
N SER A 134 19.18 9.84 -0.18
CA SER A 134 19.22 10.79 -1.28
C SER A 134 20.57 10.76 -1.99
N GLY A 135 20.59 11.13 -3.27
CA GLY A 135 21.81 11.20 -4.06
C GLY A 135 21.53 10.91 -5.55
N PRO A 136 22.58 10.97 -6.37
CA PRO A 136 22.46 10.62 -7.78
C PRO A 136 22.20 9.11 -7.96
N THR A 137 21.57 8.76 -9.07
CA THR A 137 21.32 7.36 -9.45
C THR A 137 22.65 6.59 -9.54
N PRO A 138 22.82 5.52 -8.72
CA PRO A 138 23.99 4.67 -8.85
C PRO A 138 23.98 3.90 -10.18
N ARG A 139 25.17 3.57 -10.67
CA ARG A 139 25.32 2.86 -11.95
C ARG A 139 26.17 1.61 -11.79
N THR A 140 25.84 0.60 -12.58
CA THR A 140 26.67 -0.61 -12.74
C THR A 140 27.96 -0.30 -13.49
N ARG A 141 28.84 -1.29 -13.58
CA ARG A 141 30.06 -1.17 -14.39
C ARG A 141 29.78 -0.99 -15.88
N GLU A 142 28.66 -1.49 -16.35
CA GLU A 142 28.18 -1.38 -17.72
C GLU A 142 27.54 0.00 -18.01
N GLY A 143 27.39 0.86 -17.00
CA GLY A 143 26.83 2.20 -17.10
C GLY A 143 25.30 2.27 -17.01
N THR A 144 24.60 1.15 -16.91
CA THR A 144 23.15 1.13 -16.66
C THR A 144 22.83 1.52 -15.21
N PRO A 145 21.62 2.05 -14.92
CA PRO A 145 21.21 2.24 -13.53
C PRO A 145 21.32 0.94 -12.73
N ASP A 146 21.85 1.03 -11.53
CA ASP A 146 21.88 -0.10 -10.60
C ASP A 146 20.57 -0.13 -9.80
N LEU A 147 19.76 -1.16 -10.03
CA LEU A 147 18.49 -1.37 -9.33
C LEU A 147 18.65 -2.20 -8.06
N SER A 148 19.86 -2.70 -7.75
CA SER A 148 20.09 -3.54 -6.58
C SER A 148 19.65 -2.86 -5.29
N GLY A 149 19.06 -3.62 -4.39
CA GLY A 149 18.53 -3.14 -3.12
C GLY A 149 17.15 -3.67 -2.81
N ILE A 150 16.65 -3.35 -1.64
CA ILE A 150 15.30 -3.68 -1.19
C ILE A 150 14.41 -2.46 -1.43
N TRP A 151 13.27 -2.69 -2.04
CA TRP A 151 12.33 -1.65 -2.44
C TRP A 151 10.96 -1.87 -1.82
N ILE A 152 10.32 -0.78 -1.42
CA ILE A 152 8.98 -0.78 -0.83
C ILE A 152 8.09 0.12 -1.67
N ASN A 153 7.01 -0.43 -2.20
CA ASN A 153 6.10 0.29 -3.09
C ASN A 153 5.35 1.40 -2.36
N VAL A 154 5.21 2.49 -3.10
CA VAL A 154 4.36 3.62 -2.77
C VAL A 154 3.20 3.62 -3.74
N PHE A 155 2.03 3.16 -3.29
CA PHE A 155 0.88 3.09 -4.17
C PHE A 155 0.29 4.45 -4.45
N ASN A 156 -0.11 4.63 -5.72
CA ASN A 156 -0.90 5.77 -6.12
C ASN A 156 -2.39 5.46 -5.82
N PRO A 157 -3.08 6.26 -4.99
CA PRO A 157 -4.51 6.09 -4.73
C PRO A 157 -5.36 6.26 -6.00
N ASP A 158 -4.86 6.99 -7.00
CA ASP A 158 -5.54 7.23 -8.27
C ASP A 158 -5.27 6.12 -9.31
N THR A 159 -5.10 4.88 -8.85
CA THR A 159 -4.91 3.74 -9.77
C THR A 159 -6.17 3.56 -10.64
N PRO A 160 -6.04 3.54 -11.98
CA PRO A 160 -7.16 3.33 -12.87
C PRO A 160 -7.85 1.99 -12.60
N VAL A 161 -9.18 2.00 -12.66
CA VAL A 161 -9.99 0.77 -12.57
C VAL A 161 -9.66 -0.13 -13.76
N ALA A 162 -9.55 -1.44 -13.50
CA ALA A 162 -9.31 -2.42 -14.56
C ALA A 162 -10.47 -2.42 -15.58
N PRO A 163 -10.19 -2.33 -16.89
CA PRO A 163 -11.22 -2.32 -17.94
C PRO A 163 -11.71 -3.73 -18.24
N LEU A 164 -12.48 -4.33 -17.33
CA LEU A 164 -12.86 -5.74 -17.38
C LEU A 164 -13.88 -6.06 -18.45
N GLN A 165 -13.74 -7.23 -19.09
CA GLN A 165 -14.81 -7.88 -19.84
C GLN A 165 -15.98 -8.24 -18.91
N PRO A 166 -17.22 -8.39 -19.41
CA PRO A 166 -18.39 -8.67 -18.57
C PRO A 166 -18.25 -9.89 -17.66
N TRP A 167 -17.68 -10.99 -18.14
CA TRP A 167 -17.45 -12.19 -17.33
C TRP A 167 -16.43 -11.97 -16.21
N ALA A 168 -15.36 -11.22 -16.51
CA ALA A 168 -14.31 -10.91 -15.55
C ALA A 168 -14.81 -9.96 -14.44
N ALA A 169 -15.64 -8.98 -14.81
CA ALA A 169 -16.30 -8.09 -13.86
C ALA A 169 -17.27 -8.85 -12.95
N GLU A 170 -18.04 -9.80 -13.52
CA GLU A 170 -18.95 -10.64 -12.73
C GLU A 170 -18.19 -11.57 -11.78
N LEU A 171 -17.08 -12.17 -12.23
CA LEU A 171 -16.23 -13.00 -11.37
C LEU A 171 -15.61 -12.20 -10.24
N LEU A 172 -15.11 -10.98 -10.53
CA LEU A 172 -14.60 -10.08 -9.51
C LEU A 172 -15.69 -9.76 -8.47
N ARG A 173 -16.89 -9.40 -8.92
CA ARG A 173 -18.01 -9.11 -8.02
C ARG A 173 -18.36 -10.31 -7.13
N LYS A 174 -18.34 -11.53 -7.71
CA LYS A 174 -18.58 -12.77 -6.95
C LYS A 174 -17.49 -12.99 -5.88
N ARG A 175 -16.22 -12.87 -6.26
CA ARG A 175 -15.09 -13.02 -5.34
C ARG A 175 -15.16 -12.04 -4.17
N MET A 176 -15.52 -10.78 -4.45
CA MET A 176 -15.72 -9.77 -3.40
C MET A 176 -16.91 -10.09 -2.50
N ALA A 177 -17.97 -10.68 -3.03
CA ALA A 177 -19.18 -11.03 -2.27
C ALA A 177 -19.00 -12.26 -1.36
N ASP A 178 -18.13 -13.18 -1.73
CA ASP A 178 -17.84 -14.40 -0.94
C ASP A 178 -16.54 -14.32 -0.12
N ASN A 179 -16.07 -13.09 0.13
CA ASN A 179 -14.83 -12.82 0.87
C ASN A 179 -13.58 -13.48 0.27
N SER A 180 -13.53 -13.59 -1.05
CA SER A 180 -12.36 -14.11 -1.76
C SER A 180 -11.95 -15.54 -1.34
N ARG A 181 -12.91 -16.42 -1.09
CA ARG A 181 -12.68 -17.80 -0.63
C ARG A 181 -11.74 -18.61 -1.53
N ASP A 182 -11.71 -18.29 -2.83
CA ASP A 182 -10.83 -18.92 -3.81
C ASP A 182 -9.49 -18.22 -3.98
N TYR A 183 -9.12 -17.32 -3.06
CA TYR A 183 -7.84 -16.60 -3.10
C TYR A 183 -6.65 -17.56 -3.05
N PRO A 184 -5.79 -17.59 -4.08
CA PRO A 184 -4.70 -18.58 -4.15
C PRO A 184 -3.74 -18.50 -2.98
N GLY A 185 -3.44 -17.30 -2.48
CA GLY A 185 -2.56 -17.10 -1.34
C GLY A 185 -3.06 -17.75 -0.05
N GLY A 186 -4.37 -17.90 0.13
CA GLY A 186 -4.97 -18.63 1.25
C GLY A 186 -4.65 -20.13 1.24
N TYR A 187 -4.30 -20.67 0.07
CA TYR A 187 -3.91 -22.06 -0.14
C TYR A 187 -2.40 -22.22 -0.37
N CYS A 188 -1.62 -21.21 -0.02
CA CYS A 188 -0.17 -21.18 -0.24
C CYS A 188 0.24 -21.35 -1.71
N MET A 189 -0.62 -20.92 -2.63
CA MET A 189 -0.31 -20.86 -4.06
C MET A 189 0.14 -19.45 -4.43
N PRO A 190 0.90 -19.26 -5.52
CA PRO A 190 1.25 -17.93 -6.02
C PRO A 190 -0.01 -17.09 -6.24
N ALA A 191 -0.08 -15.96 -5.56
CA ALA A 191 -1.32 -15.21 -5.44
C ALA A 191 -1.48 -14.10 -6.47
N ASN A 192 -0.39 -13.64 -7.08
CA ASN A 192 -0.42 -12.52 -8.01
C ASN A 192 0.49 -12.77 -9.22
N ALA A 193 -0.08 -12.65 -10.44
CA ALA A 193 0.68 -12.77 -11.68
C ALA A 193 1.71 -11.64 -11.89
N ALA A 194 1.46 -10.46 -11.30
CA ALA A 194 2.37 -9.32 -11.39
C ALA A 194 2.90 -8.94 -9.98
N PRO A 195 3.81 -9.73 -9.39
CA PRO A 195 4.22 -9.59 -7.99
C PRO A 195 4.85 -8.23 -7.66
N ILE A 196 5.45 -7.54 -8.63
CA ILE A 196 5.98 -6.17 -8.44
C ILE A 196 4.89 -5.16 -8.02
N THR A 197 3.62 -5.46 -8.23
CA THR A 197 2.51 -4.59 -7.83
C THR A 197 2.08 -4.77 -6.38
N ARG A 198 2.76 -5.60 -5.59
CA ARG A 198 2.43 -5.90 -4.19
C ARG A 198 2.93 -4.85 -3.22
N ALA A 199 2.35 -4.86 -2.02
CA ALA A 199 2.73 -3.97 -0.93
C ALA A 199 4.01 -4.38 -0.22
N PHE A 200 4.40 -5.64 -0.32
CA PHE A 200 5.52 -6.21 0.43
C PHE A 200 6.87 -5.82 -0.16
N PRO A 201 7.93 -5.78 0.68
CA PRO A 201 9.28 -5.54 0.21
C PRO A 201 9.71 -6.55 -0.86
N TYR A 202 10.51 -6.08 -1.81
CA TYR A 202 11.15 -6.93 -2.78
C TYR A 202 12.58 -6.46 -3.05
N LYS A 203 13.47 -7.40 -3.37
CA LYS A 203 14.89 -7.14 -3.58
C LYS A 203 15.28 -7.44 -5.01
N PHE A 204 15.87 -6.45 -5.68
CA PHE A 204 16.58 -6.68 -6.93
C PHE A 204 18.01 -7.14 -6.65
N VAL A 205 18.40 -8.22 -7.30
CA VAL A 205 19.79 -8.68 -7.43
C VAL A 205 20.16 -8.60 -8.90
N GLN A 206 20.90 -7.55 -9.27
CA GLN A 206 21.20 -7.24 -10.66
C GLN A 206 22.57 -7.75 -11.08
N THR A 207 22.61 -8.43 -12.22
CA THR A 207 23.82 -8.81 -12.96
C THR A 207 23.71 -8.34 -14.41
N PRO A 208 24.80 -8.34 -15.21
CA PRO A 208 24.71 -7.91 -16.60
C PRO A 208 23.76 -8.70 -17.49
N ARG A 209 23.45 -9.95 -17.14
CA ARG A 209 22.65 -10.87 -17.98
C ARG A 209 21.37 -11.37 -17.31
N LEU A 210 21.18 -11.08 -16.04
CA LEU A 210 20.04 -11.59 -15.27
C LEU A 210 19.74 -10.62 -14.12
N ILE A 211 18.49 -10.29 -13.94
CA ILE A 211 17.98 -9.72 -12.70
C ILE A 211 17.15 -10.79 -12.00
N VAL A 212 17.43 -11.01 -10.71
CA VAL A 212 16.60 -11.83 -9.83
C VAL A 212 15.83 -10.88 -8.91
N VAL A 213 14.52 -11.06 -8.84
CA VAL A 213 13.67 -10.36 -7.88
C VAL A 213 13.26 -11.36 -6.82
N LEU A 214 13.59 -11.03 -5.57
CA LEU A 214 13.15 -11.77 -4.38
C LEU A 214 11.97 -11.02 -3.78
N HIS A 215 10.85 -11.71 -3.55
CA HIS A 215 9.66 -11.14 -2.92
C HIS A 215 9.50 -11.72 -1.52
N GLU A 216 9.29 -10.87 -0.52
CA GLU A 216 9.21 -11.29 0.88
C GLU A 216 7.99 -12.15 1.18
N SER A 217 6.87 -11.88 0.55
CA SER A 217 5.58 -12.50 0.91
C SER A 217 5.01 -13.41 -0.16
N ASP A 218 5.83 -13.94 -1.03
CA ASP A 218 5.33 -14.70 -2.18
C ASP A 218 5.79 -16.16 -2.18
N THR A 219 5.04 -16.99 -2.90
CA THR A 219 5.41 -18.36 -3.21
C THR A 219 5.42 -18.47 -4.75
N PRO A 220 6.55 -18.78 -5.39
CA PRO A 220 7.84 -19.17 -4.83
C PRO A 220 8.74 -18.01 -4.35
N GLY A 221 8.32 -16.75 -4.45
CA GLY A 221 9.08 -15.59 -3.98
C GLY A 221 10.29 -15.20 -4.84
N VAL A 222 10.48 -15.81 -5.99
CA VAL A 222 11.66 -15.59 -6.86
C VAL A 222 11.23 -15.46 -8.31
N ARG A 223 11.54 -14.31 -8.92
CA ARG A 223 11.35 -14.05 -10.36
C ARG A 223 12.68 -13.84 -11.05
N GLN A 224 12.85 -14.40 -12.24
CA GLN A 224 14.03 -14.23 -13.09
C GLN A 224 13.69 -13.39 -14.31
N ILE A 225 14.50 -12.35 -14.58
CA ILE A 225 14.37 -11.46 -15.74
C ILE A 225 15.65 -11.61 -16.56
N PHE A 226 15.55 -12.23 -17.73
CA PHE A 226 16.69 -12.50 -18.58
C PHE A 226 17.06 -11.29 -19.42
N LEU A 227 18.33 -10.83 -19.30
CA LEU A 227 18.89 -9.67 -20.01
C LEU A 227 19.88 -10.08 -21.11
N ASP A 228 19.95 -11.34 -21.45
CA ASP A 228 20.96 -11.91 -22.36
C ASP A 228 20.53 -11.88 -23.84
N GLY A 229 19.44 -11.17 -24.16
CA GLY A 229 18.95 -10.99 -25.52
C GLY A 229 18.13 -12.15 -26.06
N ARG A 230 17.80 -13.15 -25.21
CA ARG A 230 16.88 -14.23 -25.62
C ARG A 230 15.47 -13.71 -25.85
N GLY A 231 14.70 -14.40 -26.70
CA GLY A 231 13.26 -14.24 -26.80
C GLY A 231 12.52 -15.17 -25.87
N HIS A 232 11.20 -15.03 -25.84
CA HIS A 232 10.34 -16.02 -25.20
C HIS A 232 10.44 -17.37 -25.93
N PRO A 233 10.43 -18.52 -25.22
CA PRO A 233 10.34 -19.83 -25.85
C PRO A 233 9.08 -19.98 -26.67
N ALA A 234 9.17 -20.63 -27.84
CA ALA A 234 8.00 -20.86 -28.69
C ALA A 234 6.98 -21.80 -28.05
N ASP A 235 7.46 -22.77 -27.26
CA ASP A 235 6.64 -23.77 -26.57
C ASP A 235 6.67 -23.49 -25.05
N MET A 236 6.11 -22.35 -24.62
CA MET A 236 6.02 -22.02 -23.19
C MET A 236 4.93 -22.87 -22.52
N ASN A 237 5.32 -23.61 -21.47
CA ASN A 237 4.33 -24.10 -20.53
C ASN A 237 3.89 -22.94 -19.62
N PRO A 238 2.58 -22.65 -19.51
CA PRO A 238 2.10 -21.58 -18.64
C PRO A 238 2.55 -21.76 -17.18
N THR A 239 3.07 -20.70 -16.60
CA THR A 239 3.57 -20.67 -15.20
C THR A 239 2.86 -19.59 -14.41
N TRP A 240 3.04 -19.59 -13.10
CA TRP A 240 2.39 -18.62 -12.22
C TRP A 240 2.87 -17.18 -12.44
N GLU A 241 4.15 -16.99 -12.74
CA GLU A 241 4.78 -15.66 -12.91
C GLU A 241 5.21 -15.40 -14.36
N GLY A 242 4.87 -16.30 -15.29
CA GLY A 242 5.27 -16.19 -16.68
C GLY A 242 6.77 -16.35 -16.88
N HIS A 243 7.20 -16.07 -18.11
CA HIS A 243 8.60 -15.99 -18.52
C HIS A 243 8.94 -14.52 -18.80
N SER A 244 9.94 -13.97 -18.12
CA SER A 244 10.31 -12.55 -18.22
C SER A 244 11.64 -12.38 -18.96
N ILE A 245 11.64 -11.53 -19.97
CA ILE A 245 12.83 -11.04 -20.66
C ILE A 245 12.93 -9.54 -20.46
N GLY A 246 14.14 -9.01 -20.42
CA GLY A 246 14.35 -7.58 -20.21
C GLY A 246 15.38 -7.00 -21.17
N ARG A 247 15.28 -5.69 -21.38
CA ARG A 247 16.28 -4.89 -22.10
C ARG A 247 16.35 -3.50 -21.52
N TRP A 248 17.51 -2.89 -21.65
CA TRP A 248 17.68 -1.48 -21.31
C TRP A 248 17.35 -0.58 -22.52
N GLU A 249 16.50 0.42 -22.31
CA GLU A 249 16.23 1.52 -23.23
C GLU A 249 16.70 2.81 -22.58
N GLY A 250 17.96 3.19 -22.83
CA GLY A 250 18.62 4.25 -22.07
C GLY A 250 18.69 3.90 -20.58
N ASP A 251 18.11 4.74 -19.74
CA ASP A 251 18.05 4.55 -18.28
C ASP A 251 16.77 3.82 -17.79
N THR A 252 16.00 3.24 -18.72
CA THR A 252 14.77 2.50 -18.40
C THR A 252 14.97 1.02 -18.66
N LEU A 253 14.75 0.19 -17.65
CA LEU A 253 14.61 -1.25 -17.82
C LEU A 253 13.20 -1.54 -18.33
N VAL A 254 13.09 -2.18 -19.49
CA VAL A 254 11.83 -2.67 -20.05
C VAL A 254 11.79 -4.17 -19.89
N ILE A 255 10.77 -4.67 -19.20
CA ILE A 255 10.55 -6.10 -18.96
C ILE A 255 9.28 -6.52 -19.70
N ASP A 256 9.40 -7.54 -20.48
CA ASP A 256 8.33 -8.18 -21.23
C ASP A 256 8.06 -9.56 -20.62
N THR A 257 6.79 -9.86 -20.29
CA THR A 257 6.44 -11.12 -19.65
C THR A 257 5.20 -11.73 -20.27
N ALA A 258 5.30 -12.98 -20.65
CA ALA A 258 4.25 -13.78 -21.24
C ALA A 258 4.27 -15.22 -20.68
N GLY A 259 3.27 -16.03 -21.05
CA GLY A 259 3.19 -17.43 -20.62
C GLY A 259 2.73 -17.59 -19.17
N TYR A 260 1.83 -16.76 -18.72
CA TYR A 260 1.12 -16.92 -17.44
C TYR A 260 0.11 -18.08 -17.51
N ASN A 261 -0.07 -18.81 -16.39
CA ASN A 261 -1.29 -19.60 -16.22
C ASN A 261 -2.43 -18.69 -15.72
N ASP A 262 -3.67 -19.19 -15.74
CA ASP A 262 -4.88 -18.44 -15.36
C ASP A 262 -5.27 -18.58 -13.88
N ARG A 263 -4.36 -19.10 -13.01
CA ARG A 263 -4.68 -19.51 -11.64
C ARG A 263 -4.42 -18.45 -10.59
N SER A 264 -3.65 -17.42 -10.94
CA SER A 264 -3.37 -16.30 -10.03
C SER A 264 -4.32 -15.13 -10.26
N TRP A 265 -4.23 -14.11 -9.42
CA TRP A 265 -5.01 -12.90 -9.55
C TRP A 265 -4.13 -11.71 -9.89
N LEU A 266 -4.70 -10.60 -10.36
CA LEU A 266 -3.99 -9.34 -10.60
C LEU A 266 -4.18 -8.31 -9.49
N SER A 267 -5.00 -8.63 -8.50
CA SER A 267 -5.19 -7.82 -7.29
C SER A 267 -5.68 -8.70 -6.16
N LEU A 268 -5.52 -8.23 -4.94
CA LEU A 268 -6.06 -8.90 -3.75
C LEU A 268 -7.60 -8.96 -3.77
N SER A 269 -8.27 -8.02 -4.45
CA SER A 269 -9.71 -8.02 -4.61
C SER A 269 -10.26 -9.07 -5.59
N GLY A 270 -9.38 -9.75 -6.36
CA GLY A 270 -9.80 -10.86 -7.18
C GLY A 270 -9.91 -10.59 -8.68
N ILE A 271 -9.20 -9.57 -9.22
CA ILE A 271 -9.18 -9.32 -10.66
C ILE A 271 -8.61 -10.55 -11.39
N PRO A 272 -9.41 -11.21 -12.26
CA PRO A 272 -8.96 -12.37 -13.00
C PRO A 272 -8.16 -11.99 -14.23
N HIS A 273 -7.43 -12.94 -14.75
CA HIS A 273 -6.82 -12.92 -16.07
C HIS A 273 -6.90 -14.30 -16.71
N THR A 274 -6.49 -14.43 -17.97
CA THR A 274 -6.37 -15.68 -18.69
C THR A 274 -4.90 -16.01 -19.02
N GLU A 275 -4.65 -17.12 -19.67
CA GLU A 275 -3.31 -17.46 -20.20
C GLU A 275 -2.85 -16.50 -21.33
N LYS A 276 -3.73 -15.59 -21.79
CA LYS A 276 -3.39 -14.55 -22.76
C LYS A 276 -2.79 -13.30 -22.11
N LEU A 277 -2.70 -13.28 -20.78
CA LEU A 277 -2.07 -12.18 -20.09
C LEU A 277 -0.64 -11.95 -20.61
N HIS A 278 -0.38 -10.72 -20.98
CA HIS A 278 0.91 -10.20 -21.35
C HIS A 278 1.17 -8.93 -20.53
N THR A 279 2.34 -8.79 -19.96
CA THR A 279 2.69 -7.58 -19.18
C THR A 279 3.96 -6.97 -19.71
N VAL A 280 3.96 -5.63 -19.76
CA VAL A 280 5.17 -4.85 -20.05
C VAL A 280 5.40 -3.90 -18.88
N GLU A 281 6.56 -4.04 -18.23
CA GLU A 281 6.98 -3.18 -17.14
C GLU A 281 8.08 -2.24 -17.62
N ARG A 282 8.05 -0.99 -17.18
CA ARG A 282 9.08 0.03 -17.43
C ARG A 282 9.53 0.57 -16.08
N ILE A 283 10.78 0.28 -15.73
CA ILE A 283 11.36 0.65 -14.45
C ILE A 283 12.47 1.67 -14.68
N ARG A 284 12.38 2.80 -14.00
CA ARG A 284 13.38 3.86 -14.02
C ARG A 284 13.80 4.19 -12.59
N ARG A 285 15.09 4.38 -12.36
CA ARG A 285 15.64 4.87 -11.09
C ARG A 285 16.07 6.32 -11.26
N PRO A 286 15.21 7.33 -10.93
CA PRO A 286 15.51 8.74 -11.17
C PRO A 286 16.60 9.28 -10.22
N ASP A 287 16.73 8.72 -9.02
CA ASP A 287 17.69 9.12 -8.00
C ASP A 287 18.13 7.90 -7.16
N PHE A 288 18.91 8.17 -6.10
CA PHE A 288 19.43 7.10 -5.23
C PHE A 288 18.30 6.31 -4.53
N GLY A 289 17.28 7.00 -4.04
CA GLY A 289 16.29 6.45 -3.13
C GLY A 289 14.97 6.02 -3.77
N HIS A 290 14.76 6.27 -5.07
CA HIS A 290 13.46 6.03 -5.70
C HIS A 290 13.57 5.22 -6.99
N ILE A 291 12.56 4.41 -7.24
CA ILE A 291 12.27 3.87 -8.58
C ILE A 291 10.83 4.25 -8.97
N GLU A 292 10.64 4.47 -10.26
CA GLU A 292 9.35 4.67 -10.89
C GLU A 292 9.03 3.43 -11.71
N VAL A 293 7.82 2.93 -11.56
CA VAL A 293 7.33 1.74 -12.25
C VAL A 293 6.06 2.08 -13.02
N GLU A 294 6.06 1.78 -14.30
CA GLU A 294 4.86 1.68 -15.11
C GLU A 294 4.68 0.22 -15.50
N ILE A 295 3.49 -0.33 -15.31
CA ILE A 295 3.12 -1.66 -15.80
C ILE A 295 1.87 -1.54 -16.66
N VAL A 296 1.92 -2.16 -17.83
CA VAL A 296 0.78 -2.36 -18.72
C VAL A 296 0.46 -3.85 -18.72
N MET A 297 -0.77 -4.18 -18.38
CA MET A 297 -1.33 -5.53 -18.40
C MET A 297 -2.33 -5.61 -19.54
N ASP A 298 -2.10 -6.50 -20.48
CA ASP A 298 -2.95 -6.72 -21.65
C ASP A 298 -3.42 -8.18 -21.69
N ASP A 299 -4.74 -8.35 -21.76
CA ASP A 299 -5.39 -9.65 -21.86
C ASP A 299 -6.73 -9.45 -22.57
N ALA A 300 -6.75 -9.65 -23.89
CA ALA A 300 -7.92 -9.37 -24.70
C ALA A 300 -9.16 -10.24 -24.35
N GLU A 301 -8.94 -11.37 -23.63
CA GLU A 301 -10.04 -12.22 -23.18
C GLU A 301 -10.62 -11.73 -21.84
N ALA A 302 -9.81 -11.09 -20.98
CA ALA A 302 -10.23 -10.61 -19.66
C ALA A 302 -10.51 -9.11 -19.64
N PHE A 303 -9.87 -8.32 -20.50
CA PHE A 303 -9.96 -6.86 -20.54
C PHE A 303 -10.55 -6.36 -21.85
N THR A 304 -11.23 -5.20 -21.78
CA THR A 304 -11.71 -4.47 -22.97
C THR A 304 -10.63 -3.58 -23.59
N GLY A 305 -9.46 -3.49 -22.97
CA GLY A 305 -8.29 -2.75 -23.41
C GLY A 305 -7.17 -2.87 -22.39
N PRO A 306 -5.95 -2.43 -22.72
CA PRO A 306 -4.81 -2.53 -21.81
C PRO A 306 -5.04 -1.78 -20.49
N TRP A 307 -4.70 -2.41 -19.38
CA TRP A 307 -4.76 -1.82 -18.06
C TRP A 307 -3.38 -1.31 -17.63
N ARG A 308 -3.26 -0.01 -17.49
CA ARG A 308 -2.01 0.65 -17.10
C ARG A 308 -2.05 1.05 -15.64
N ARG A 309 -0.96 0.76 -14.92
CA ARG A 309 -0.73 1.22 -13.55
C ARG A 309 0.64 1.88 -13.44
N THR A 310 0.73 2.88 -12.58
CA THR A 310 1.99 3.55 -12.23
C THR A 310 2.11 3.65 -10.72
N PHE A 311 3.31 3.46 -10.22
CA PHE A 311 3.64 3.66 -8.81
C PHE A 311 5.13 3.97 -8.66
N THR A 312 5.52 4.41 -7.48
CA THR A 312 6.91 4.58 -7.12
C THR A 312 7.26 3.56 -6.04
N ALA A 313 8.54 3.25 -5.88
CA ALA A 313 9.03 2.56 -4.71
C ALA A 313 10.21 3.30 -4.10
N THR A 314 10.35 3.19 -2.80
CA THR A 314 11.44 3.79 -2.04
C THR A 314 12.45 2.72 -1.65
N LEU A 315 13.74 3.09 -1.68
CA LEU A 315 14.80 2.23 -1.20
C LEU A 315 14.69 2.08 0.32
N ALA A 316 14.68 0.86 0.79
CA ALA A 316 14.67 0.54 2.20
C ALA A 316 16.00 0.94 2.89
N SER A 317 15.99 0.97 4.22
CA SER A 317 17.22 1.18 5.01
C SER A 317 18.29 0.14 4.66
N PRO A 318 19.59 0.50 4.70
CA PRO A 318 20.67 -0.46 4.51
C PRO A 318 20.66 -1.65 5.48
N ASP A 319 20.02 -1.47 6.65
CA ASP A 319 19.89 -2.51 7.68
C ASP A 319 18.66 -3.41 7.46
N GLU A 320 17.88 -3.16 6.41
CA GLU A 320 16.70 -3.96 6.09
C GLU A 320 17.10 -5.24 5.36
N GLU A 321 16.45 -6.34 5.72
CA GLU A 321 16.64 -7.65 5.11
C GLU A 321 15.30 -8.20 4.61
N ILE A 322 15.31 -8.99 3.54
CA ILE A 322 14.13 -9.76 3.14
C ILE A 322 13.92 -10.88 4.15
N MET A 323 12.77 -10.89 4.76
CA MET A 323 12.40 -11.93 5.72
C MET A 323 12.04 -13.24 5.02
N GLU A 324 12.31 -14.34 5.69
CA GLU A 324 11.82 -15.64 5.25
C GLU A 324 10.28 -15.69 5.39
N PHE A 325 9.61 -16.14 4.35
CA PHE A 325 8.18 -16.35 4.34
C PHE A 325 7.83 -17.80 4.06
N ILE A 326 7.19 -18.46 5.03
CA ILE A 326 6.68 -19.83 4.90
C ILE A 326 5.17 -19.80 5.08
N CYS A 327 4.45 -19.80 3.97
CA CYS A 327 2.99 -19.63 3.94
C CYS A 327 2.22 -20.63 4.83
N GLY A 328 2.69 -21.86 4.97
CA GLY A 328 2.06 -22.88 5.80
C GLY A 328 2.36 -22.78 7.29
N GLU A 329 3.33 -21.94 7.70
CA GLU A 329 3.72 -21.81 9.09
C GLU A 329 2.68 -21.00 9.88
N ASN A 330 2.19 -21.58 10.98
CA ASN A 330 1.15 -20.97 11.82
C ASN A 330 -0.16 -20.61 11.09
N ASN A 331 -0.38 -21.10 9.87
CA ASN A 331 -1.62 -20.91 9.16
C ASN A 331 -2.76 -21.70 9.83
N ARG A 332 -3.52 -21.02 10.69
CA ARG A 332 -4.70 -21.58 11.38
C ARG A 332 -5.96 -21.44 10.54
N ASP A 333 -5.93 -20.66 9.47
CA ASP A 333 -7.11 -20.33 8.66
C ASP A 333 -7.42 -21.40 7.61
N SER A 334 -6.48 -22.32 7.34
CA SER A 334 -6.69 -23.40 6.37
C SER A 334 -7.92 -24.29 6.67
N LEU A 335 -8.41 -24.29 7.89
CA LEU A 335 -9.63 -25.00 8.30
C LEU A 335 -10.91 -24.24 7.91
N HIS A 336 -10.84 -22.91 7.81
CA HIS A 336 -11.97 -22.03 7.47
C HIS A 336 -12.24 -21.94 5.97
N TYR A 337 -11.27 -22.32 5.13
CA TYR A 337 -11.44 -22.36 3.67
C TYR A 337 -12.19 -23.61 3.17
N ARG A 338 -12.44 -24.60 4.06
CA ARG A 338 -13.06 -25.88 3.69
C ARG A 338 -14.55 -25.97 4.01
N GLU A 339 -15.10 -24.98 4.70
CA GLU A 339 -16.52 -24.84 4.99
C GLU A 339 -17.19 -23.78 4.08
#